data_fb3e83c0730ce6f331e4d92f8756ee94
#
_entry.id   fb3e83c0730ce6f331e4d92f8756ee94
#
_cell.length_a   1.000
_cell.length_b   1.000
_cell.length_c   1.000
_cell.angle_alpha   90.00
_cell.angle_beta   90.00
_cell.angle_gamma   90.00
#
_symmetry.space_group_name_H-M   'P 1'
#
loop_
_entity.id
_entity.type
_entity.pdbx_description
1 polymer ?
#
loop_
_entity_poly.entity_id
_entity_poly.type
_entity_poly.pdbx_seq_one_letter_code
_entity_poly.pdbx_strand_id
1 'polypeptide(L)'
;SFYTGYPRFKFKDEELIPKGKIISVPQLVTPFMFLERYSLWPYRKLRDQFSFLSHQHLDVTVSKNIVEPIILISFCAAGLHSFRKNKKLGGINICDKGSTHIEYQNEIMKEEYLRYGMYPREIYQRRIDKELREYHEADFITVPSKFVYDSFIKKGISKEKLKLIQYGARI
;
A
#
# COMPACT_ATOMS: atom_id res chain seq x y z
N SER A 1 -13.82 -5.16 10.01
CA SER A 1 -12.82 -4.49 10.88
C SER A 1 -11.89 -3.64 10.05
N PHE A 2 -11.43 -2.53 10.60
CA PHE A 2 -10.47 -1.62 9.98
C PHE A 2 -9.14 -1.72 10.74
N TYR A 3 -8.09 -2.16 10.05
CA TYR A 3 -6.73 -2.27 10.60
C TYR A 3 -5.89 -1.06 10.20
N THR A 4 -5.17 -0.50 11.14
CA THR A 4 -4.35 0.69 10.91
C THR A 4 -3.04 0.64 11.69
N GLY A 5 -1.97 1.20 11.12
CA GLY A 5 -0.71 1.43 11.83
C GLY A 5 -0.70 2.71 12.68
N TYR A 6 -1.78 3.51 12.64
CA TYR A 6 -1.87 4.70 13.47
C TYR A 6 -2.42 4.40 14.86
N PRO A 7 -2.01 5.17 15.90
CA PRO A 7 -2.57 5.05 17.24
C PRO A 7 -4.07 5.38 17.27
N ARG A 8 -4.83 4.73 18.13
CA ARG A 8 -6.30 4.92 18.25
C ARG A 8 -6.73 6.37 18.46
N PHE A 9 -5.94 7.18 19.17
CA PHE A 9 -6.28 8.58 19.42
C PHE A 9 -6.38 9.44 18.15
N LYS A 10 -5.77 9.02 17.03
CA LYS A 10 -5.90 9.69 15.73
C LYS A 10 -7.27 9.52 15.08
N PHE A 11 -8.09 8.61 15.60
CA PHE A 11 -9.44 8.31 15.11
C PHE A 11 -10.53 8.74 16.10
N LYS A 12 -10.25 9.72 16.98
CA LYS A 12 -11.24 10.20 17.96
C LYS A 12 -12.49 10.77 17.31
N ASP A 13 -12.31 11.49 16.20
CA ASP A 13 -13.35 12.21 15.48
C ASP A 13 -13.84 11.43 14.24
N GLU A 14 -13.46 10.14 14.12
CA GLU A 14 -13.93 9.28 13.03
C GLU A 14 -15.34 8.75 13.32
N GLU A 15 -16.31 9.16 12.49
CA GLU A 15 -17.72 8.83 12.68
C GLU A 15 -18.19 7.69 11.75
N LEU A 16 -17.50 7.51 10.61
CA LEU A 16 -17.90 6.51 9.58
C LEU A 16 -17.56 5.07 9.99
N ILE A 17 -16.56 4.89 10.86
CA ILE A 17 -16.13 3.57 11.29
C ILE A 17 -16.44 3.40 12.78
N PRO A 18 -17.29 2.44 13.17
CA PRO A 18 -17.54 2.17 14.58
C PRO A 18 -16.24 1.95 15.36
N LYS A 19 -16.04 2.67 16.47
CA LYS A 19 -14.79 2.65 17.28
C LYS A 19 -14.35 1.25 17.67
N GLY A 20 -15.29 0.33 17.93
CA GLY A 20 -15.01 -1.07 18.25
C GLY A 20 -14.46 -1.91 17.07
N LYS A 21 -14.60 -1.42 15.84
CA LYS A 21 -14.09 -2.08 14.64
C LYS A 21 -12.72 -1.58 14.19
N ILE A 22 -12.15 -0.57 14.86
CA ILE A 22 -10.81 -0.04 14.59
C ILE A 22 -9.79 -0.81 15.41
N ILE A 23 -8.90 -1.52 14.71
CA ILE A 23 -7.80 -2.29 15.30
C ILE A 23 -6.48 -1.59 14.97
N SER A 24 -5.86 -1.02 15.97
CA SER A 24 -4.60 -0.28 15.84
C SER A 24 -3.40 -1.20 16.08
N VAL A 25 -2.41 -1.16 15.17
CA VAL A 25 -1.15 -1.89 15.22
C VAL A 25 0.01 -0.89 15.10
N PRO A 26 0.23 -0.05 16.12
CA PRO A 26 1.09 1.13 16.01
C PRO A 26 2.59 0.86 16.19
N GLN A 27 2.99 -0.36 16.58
CA GLN A 27 4.31 -0.69 17.13
C GLN A 27 5.48 -0.27 16.22
N LEU A 28 5.38 -0.45 14.91
CA LEU A 28 6.43 -0.06 13.96
C LEU A 28 6.03 1.14 13.09
N VAL A 29 4.75 1.26 12.72
CA VAL A 29 4.28 2.36 11.87
C VAL A 29 4.38 3.70 12.58
N THR A 30 3.99 3.77 13.86
CA THR A 30 4.06 5.03 14.62
C THR A 30 5.48 5.55 14.81
N PRO A 31 6.47 4.75 15.26
CA PRO A 31 7.87 5.17 15.29
C PRO A 31 8.41 5.59 13.92
N PHE A 32 8.08 4.85 12.85
CA PHE A 32 8.46 5.23 11.50
C PHE A 32 7.96 6.63 11.15
N MET A 33 6.68 6.90 11.38
CA MET A 33 6.08 8.20 11.08
C MET A 33 6.64 9.34 11.93
N PHE A 34 6.99 9.07 13.19
CA PHE A 34 7.66 10.04 14.05
C PHE A 34 9.03 10.43 13.46
N LEU A 35 9.86 9.45 13.13
CA LEU A 35 11.18 9.68 12.53
C LEU A 35 11.08 10.41 11.17
N GLU A 36 10.07 10.09 10.37
CA GLU A 36 9.79 10.74 9.09
C GLU A 36 9.37 12.20 9.29
N ARG A 37 8.46 12.48 10.23
CA ARG A 37 7.97 13.84 10.52
C ARG A 37 9.09 14.80 10.94
N TYR A 38 10.05 14.31 11.69
CA TYR A 38 11.17 15.14 12.19
C TYR A 38 12.44 14.99 11.36
N SER A 39 12.37 14.32 10.20
CA SER A 39 13.51 14.08 9.29
C SER A 39 14.74 13.47 9.99
N LEU A 40 14.52 12.58 10.95
CA LEU A 40 15.56 11.99 11.80
C LEU A 40 16.26 10.79 11.18
N TRP A 41 16.06 10.52 9.89
CA TRP A 41 16.69 9.40 9.20
C TRP A 41 18.13 9.74 8.81
N PRO A 42 19.16 9.07 9.36
CA PRO A 42 20.55 9.34 9.02
C PRO A 42 20.87 8.91 7.58
N TYR A 43 20.21 7.85 7.10
CA TYR A 43 20.39 7.31 5.76
C TYR A 43 19.08 6.88 5.14
N ARG A 44 18.89 7.24 3.86
CA ARG A 44 17.69 6.85 3.09
C ARG A 44 17.46 5.34 3.06
N LYS A 45 18.51 4.54 2.87
CA LYS A 45 18.42 3.07 2.83
C LYS A 45 17.81 2.51 4.12
N LEU A 46 18.20 3.06 5.27
CA LEU A 46 17.64 2.65 6.57
C LEU A 46 16.16 3.02 6.69
N ARG A 47 15.79 4.23 6.26
CA ARG A 47 14.40 4.68 6.17
C ARG A 47 13.55 3.73 5.32
N ASP A 48 14.00 3.39 4.11
CA ASP A 48 13.27 2.54 3.17
C ASP A 48 13.12 1.11 3.72
N GLN A 49 14.15 0.57 4.37
CA GLN A 49 14.08 -0.72 5.05
C GLN A 49 13.09 -0.72 6.22
N PHE A 50 13.12 0.31 7.05
CA PHE A 50 12.22 0.42 8.19
C PHE A 50 10.76 0.61 7.74
N SER A 51 10.54 1.43 6.71
CA SER A 51 9.23 1.58 6.06
C SER A 51 8.70 0.22 5.58
N PHE A 52 9.53 -0.53 4.87
CA PHE A 52 9.16 -1.87 4.39
C PHE A 52 8.80 -2.82 5.54
N LEU A 53 9.60 -2.85 6.61
CA LEU A 53 9.36 -3.69 7.79
C LEU A 53 8.09 -3.29 8.54
N SER A 54 7.80 -1.99 8.64
CA SER A 54 6.60 -1.50 9.31
C SER A 54 5.32 -1.93 8.58
N HIS A 55 5.28 -1.83 7.25
CA HIS A 55 4.17 -2.31 6.44
C HIS A 55 4.04 -3.85 6.48
N GLN A 56 5.17 -4.56 6.48
CA GLN A 56 5.15 -6.01 6.58
C GLN A 56 4.64 -6.49 7.95
N HIS A 57 5.03 -5.83 9.04
CA HIS A 57 4.52 -6.14 10.37
C HIS A 57 3.00 -5.99 10.46
N LEU A 58 2.46 -4.88 9.92
CA LEU A 58 1.02 -4.65 9.85
C LEU A 58 0.33 -5.77 9.06
N ASP A 59 0.80 -6.08 7.86
CA ASP A 59 0.26 -7.10 6.97
C ASP A 59 0.25 -8.50 7.62
N VAL A 60 1.36 -8.91 8.25
CA VAL A 60 1.45 -10.19 8.98
C VAL A 60 0.47 -10.22 10.16
N THR A 61 0.34 -9.11 10.88
CA THR A 61 -0.61 -9.02 12.00
C THR A 61 -2.06 -9.15 11.51
N VAL A 62 -2.42 -8.48 10.41
CA VAL A 62 -3.73 -8.61 9.79
C VAL A 62 -3.98 -10.05 9.33
N SER A 63 -3.01 -10.66 8.66
CA SER A 63 -3.15 -12.02 8.13
C SER A 63 -3.46 -13.07 9.21
N LYS A 64 -2.92 -12.89 10.41
CA LYS A 64 -3.20 -13.78 11.57
C LYS A 64 -4.64 -13.69 12.07
N ASN A 65 -5.29 -12.56 11.86
CA ASN A 65 -6.66 -12.30 12.30
C ASN A 65 -7.71 -12.69 11.26
N ILE A 66 -7.32 -13.09 10.04
CA ILE A 66 -8.25 -13.58 9.03
C ILE A 66 -8.49 -15.06 9.26
N VAL A 67 -9.67 -15.40 9.74
CA VAL A 67 -10.05 -16.79 10.08
C VAL A 67 -11.16 -17.37 9.19
N GLU A 68 -11.84 -16.51 8.41
CA GLU A 68 -12.90 -16.85 7.47
C GLU A 68 -12.73 -16.05 6.17
N PRO A 69 -13.37 -16.46 5.04
CA PRO A 69 -13.29 -15.72 3.79
C PRO A 69 -13.97 -14.35 3.93
N ILE A 70 -13.28 -13.31 3.50
CA ILE A 70 -13.76 -11.92 3.55
C ILE A 70 -13.53 -11.19 2.24
N ILE A 71 -14.16 -10.04 2.06
CA ILE A 71 -13.72 -9.04 1.09
C ILE A 71 -12.65 -8.19 1.80
N LEU A 72 -11.41 -8.39 1.38
CA LEU A 72 -10.25 -7.70 1.96
C LEU A 72 -9.79 -6.57 1.03
N ILE A 73 -9.83 -5.35 1.52
CA ILE A 73 -9.27 -4.17 0.84
C ILE A 73 -7.99 -3.79 1.57
N SER A 74 -6.87 -3.74 0.86
CA SER A 74 -5.59 -3.30 1.40
C SER A 74 -4.92 -2.27 0.52
N PHE A 75 -4.32 -1.25 1.15
CA PHE A 75 -3.39 -0.39 0.44
C PHE A 75 -2.20 -1.19 -0.07
N CYS A 76 -1.73 -0.83 -1.25
CA CYS A 76 -0.56 -1.41 -1.86
C CYS A 76 0.67 -1.32 -0.94
N ALA A 77 1.54 -2.31 -0.99
CA ALA A 77 2.69 -2.55 -0.12
C ALA A 77 2.36 -3.04 1.30
N ALA A 78 1.08 -3.26 1.65
CA ALA A 78 0.67 -3.68 3.00
C ALA A 78 -0.29 -4.88 3.03
N GLY A 79 -0.45 -5.65 1.94
CA GLY A 79 -1.50 -6.66 1.82
C GLY A 79 -1.04 -8.08 1.43
N LEU A 80 0.23 -8.33 1.10
CA LEU A 80 0.66 -9.59 0.49
C LEU A 80 0.34 -10.85 1.32
N HIS A 81 0.66 -10.83 2.62
CA HIS A 81 0.41 -11.96 3.51
C HIS A 81 -1.09 -12.15 3.76
N SER A 82 -1.79 -11.05 3.94
CA SER A 82 -3.23 -11.02 4.15
C SER A 82 -3.99 -11.51 2.92
N PHE A 83 -3.60 -11.07 1.71
CA PHE A 83 -4.18 -11.55 0.45
C PHE A 83 -4.01 -13.05 0.26
N ARG A 84 -2.81 -13.57 0.50
CA ARG A 84 -2.54 -15.01 0.41
C ARG A 84 -3.37 -15.82 1.40
N LYS A 85 -3.48 -15.33 2.64
CA LYS A 85 -4.31 -15.98 3.65
C LYS A 85 -5.77 -15.98 3.27
N ASN A 86 -6.31 -14.83 2.87
CA ASN A 86 -7.71 -14.66 2.48
C ASN A 86 -8.06 -15.50 1.25
N LYS A 87 -7.19 -15.53 0.24
CA LYS A 87 -7.36 -16.34 -0.97
C LYS A 87 -7.43 -17.85 -0.67
N LYS A 88 -6.59 -18.34 0.26
CA LYS A 88 -6.65 -19.74 0.72
C LYS A 88 -7.97 -20.09 1.41
N LEU A 89 -8.65 -19.12 1.97
CA LEU A 89 -9.97 -19.27 2.60
C LEU A 89 -11.14 -19.10 1.62
N GLY A 90 -10.87 -18.69 0.36
CA GLY A 90 -11.89 -18.42 -0.66
C GLY A 90 -12.44 -17.00 -0.65
N GLY A 91 -11.77 -16.06 0.01
CA GLY A 91 -12.14 -14.63 0.04
C GLY A 91 -11.68 -13.85 -1.19
N ILE A 92 -12.16 -12.63 -1.33
CA ILE A 92 -11.88 -11.70 -2.43
C ILE A 92 -10.88 -10.64 -1.95
N ASN A 93 -9.85 -10.37 -2.75
CA ASN A 93 -8.80 -9.39 -2.45
C ASN A 93 -8.86 -8.19 -3.39
N ILE A 94 -8.86 -6.99 -2.82
CA ILE A 94 -8.84 -5.72 -3.56
C ILE A 94 -7.59 -4.95 -3.13
N CYS A 95 -6.69 -4.71 -4.10
CA CYS A 95 -5.51 -3.87 -3.89
C CYS A 95 -5.84 -2.42 -4.23
N ASP A 96 -5.82 -1.53 -3.25
CA ASP A 96 -6.03 -0.09 -3.48
C ASP A 96 -4.71 0.61 -3.77
N LYS A 97 -4.59 1.14 -5.00
CA LYS A 97 -3.37 1.76 -5.50
C LYS A 97 -3.57 3.22 -5.84
N GLY A 98 -3.11 4.10 -4.97
CA GLY A 98 -3.24 5.56 -5.14
C GLY A 98 -2.26 6.20 -6.13
N SER A 99 -1.27 5.45 -6.65
CA SER A 99 -0.26 5.94 -7.59
C SER A 99 -0.10 4.98 -8.78
N THR A 100 0.72 5.35 -9.78
CA THR A 100 0.98 4.51 -10.96
C THR A 100 1.55 3.14 -10.60
N HIS A 101 1.51 2.20 -11.55
CA HIS A 101 2.19 0.90 -11.43
C HIS A 101 3.62 1.09 -10.95
N ILE A 102 4.06 0.29 -10.00
CA ILE A 102 5.33 0.54 -9.29
C ILE A 102 6.55 0.60 -10.19
N GLU A 103 6.65 -0.28 -11.20
CA GLU A 103 7.74 -0.24 -12.18
C GLU A 103 7.66 1.00 -13.06
N TYR A 104 6.45 1.36 -13.53
CA TYR A 104 6.24 2.58 -14.31
C TYR A 104 6.61 3.83 -13.52
N GLN A 105 6.27 3.87 -12.23
CA GLN A 105 6.68 4.93 -11.32
C GLN A 105 8.21 5.02 -11.20
N ASN A 106 8.87 3.87 -11.03
CA ASN A 106 10.32 3.80 -10.91
C ASN A 106 11.04 4.28 -12.20
N GLU A 107 10.50 3.91 -13.37
CA GLU A 107 11.00 4.36 -14.68
C GLU A 107 10.90 5.87 -14.85
N ILE A 108 9.69 6.44 -14.66
CA ILE A 108 9.50 7.90 -14.75
C ILE A 108 10.40 8.66 -13.78
N MET A 109 10.51 8.19 -12.55
CA MET A 109 11.39 8.83 -11.58
C MET A 109 12.84 8.83 -12.04
N LYS A 110 13.34 7.72 -12.58
CA LYS A 110 14.70 7.64 -13.13
C LYS A 110 14.90 8.62 -14.29
N GLU A 111 13.97 8.63 -15.24
CA GLU A 111 14.02 9.53 -16.39
C GLU A 111 14.04 11.01 -15.98
N GLU A 112 13.18 11.41 -15.04
CA GLU A 112 13.13 12.79 -14.58
C GLU A 112 14.40 13.22 -13.83
N TYR A 113 14.94 12.37 -12.96
CA TYR A 113 16.21 12.66 -12.29
C TYR A 113 17.35 12.85 -13.28
N LEU A 114 17.45 11.99 -14.30
CA LEU A 114 18.46 12.11 -15.36
C LEU A 114 18.27 13.37 -16.20
N ARG A 115 17.02 13.74 -16.52
CA ARG A 115 16.70 14.98 -17.26
C ARG A 115 17.22 16.23 -16.56
N TYR A 116 17.20 16.24 -15.23
CA TYR A 116 17.74 17.36 -14.44
C TYR A 116 19.20 17.21 -14.03
N GLY A 117 19.93 16.28 -14.64
CA GLY A 117 21.34 16.02 -14.31
C GLY A 117 21.58 15.50 -12.90
N MET A 118 20.54 14.96 -12.26
CA MET A 118 20.63 14.42 -10.90
C MET A 118 20.81 12.91 -10.92
N TYR A 119 21.45 12.38 -9.87
CA TYR A 119 21.59 10.93 -9.72
C TYR A 119 20.19 10.29 -9.50
N PRO A 120 19.81 9.25 -10.27
CA PRO A 120 18.49 8.65 -10.20
C PRO A 120 18.18 8.10 -8.81
N ARG A 121 16.99 8.41 -8.31
CA ARG A 121 16.45 7.77 -7.12
C ARG A 121 15.63 6.55 -7.54
N GLU A 122 16.06 5.40 -7.10
CA GLU A 122 15.34 4.15 -7.32
C GLU A 122 14.43 3.83 -6.15
N ILE A 123 13.30 3.19 -6.45
CA ILE A 123 12.43 2.62 -5.41
C ILE A 123 13.13 1.38 -4.85
N TYR A 124 13.03 1.16 -3.54
CA TYR A 124 13.60 0.01 -2.87
C TYR A 124 13.10 -1.32 -3.49
N GLN A 125 14.02 -2.13 -4.01
CA GLN A 125 13.68 -3.31 -4.82
C GLN A 125 12.71 -4.26 -4.13
N ARG A 126 12.88 -4.55 -2.84
CA ARG A 126 11.95 -5.41 -2.10
C ARG A 126 10.52 -4.87 -2.05
N ARG A 127 10.34 -3.54 -2.14
CA ARG A 127 9.03 -2.93 -2.25
C ARG A 127 8.43 -3.17 -3.62
N ILE A 128 9.21 -3.03 -4.69
CA ILE A 128 8.78 -3.34 -6.06
C ILE A 128 8.31 -4.80 -6.12
N ASP A 129 9.15 -5.74 -5.67
CA ASP A 129 8.85 -7.18 -5.70
C ASP A 129 7.59 -7.51 -4.88
N LYS A 130 7.39 -6.85 -3.73
CA LYS A 130 6.20 -7.05 -2.90
C LYS A 130 4.95 -6.55 -3.60
N GLU A 131 4.96 -5.34 -4.14
CA GLU A 131 3.80 -4.75 -4.83
C GLU A 131 3.42 -5.55 -6.07
N LEU A 132 4.38 -6.04 -6.88
CA LEU A 132 4.10 -6.91 -8.03
C LEU A 132 3.39 -8.20 -7.60
N ARG A 133 3.83 -8.81 -6.50
CA ARG A 133 3.16 -9.99 -5.94
C ARG A 133 1.75 -9.66 -5.44
N GLU A 134 1.54 -8.50 -4.82
CA GLU A 134 0.21 -8.04 -4.40
C GLU A 134 -0.71 -7.85 -5.59
N TYR A 135 -0.23 -7.26 -6.70
CA TYR A 135 -1.01 -7.17 -7.94
C TYR A 135 -1.41 -8.54 -8.48
N HIS A 136 -0.54 -9.54 -8.37
CA HIS A 136 -0.85 -10.92 -8.77
C HIS A 136 -1.91 -11.56 -7.85
N GLU A 137 -1.77 -11.43 -6.53
CA GLU A 137 -2.66 -12.06 -5.54
C GLU A 137 -4.04 -11.37 -5.43
N ALA A 138 -4.14 -10.09 -5.80
CA ALA A 138 -5.41 -9.37 -5.78
C ALA A 138 -6.34 -9.84 -6.91
N ASP A 139 -7.64 -9.92 -6.63
CA ASP A 139 -8.67 -10.17 -7.64
C ASP A 139 -8.99 -8.90 -8.42
N PHE A 140 -8.99 -7.75 -7.72
CA PHE A 140 -9.17 -6.43 -8.32
C PHE A 140 -8.11 -5.45 -7.81
N ILE A 141 -7.81 -4.45 -8.65
CA ILE A 141 -6.94 -3.31 -8.30
C ILE A 141 -7.74 -2.05 -8.54
N THR A 142 -7.95 -1.25 -7.49
CA THR A 142 -8.58 0.06 -7.60
C THR A 142 -7.54 1.13 -7.91
N VAL A 143 -7.86 2.03 -8.82
CA VAL A 143 -6.98 3.12 -9.28
C VAL A 143 -7.75 4.44 -9.38
N PRO A 144 -7.15 5.61 -9.00
CA PRO A 144 -7.89 6.85 -8.84
C PRO A 144 -8.04 7.70 -10.11
N SER A 145 -7.31 7.38 -11.18
CA SER A 145 -7.34 8.21 -12.39
C SER A 145 -7.03 7.41 -13.65
N LYS A 146 -7.41 7.97 -14.80
CA LYS A 146 -7.10 7.39 -16.12
C LYS A 146 -5.60 7.24 -16.33
N PHE A 147 -4.78 8.20 -15.89
CA PHE A 147 -3.32 8.12 -15.99
C PHE A 147 -2.76 6.92 -15.21
N VAL A 148 -3.23 6.71 -14.00
CA VAL A 148 -2.85 5.54 -13.19
C VAL A 148 -3.32 4.25 -13.86
N TYR A 149 -4.57 4.20 -14.32
CA TYR A 149 -5.12 3.05 -15.05
C TYR A 149 -4.25 2.67 -16.26
N ASP A 150 -3.89 3.64 -17.11
CA ASP A 150 -3.09 3.41 -18.29
C ASP A 150 -1.68 2.91 -17.97
N SER A 151 -1.10 3.32 -16.84
CA SER A 151 0.19 2.81 -16.39
C SER A 151 0.17 1.31 -16.10
N PHE A 152 -0.94 0.81 -15.55
CA PHE A 152 -1.16 -0.62 -15.30
C PHE A 152 -1.35 -1.40 -16.60
N ILE A 153 -2.11 -0.86 -17.54
CA ILE A 153 -2.29 -1.46 -18.87
C ILE A 153 -0.94 -1.57 -19.60
N LYS A 154 -0.13 -0.51 -19.58
CA LYS A 154 1.23 -0.51 -20.18
C LYS A 154 2.14 -1.60 -19.59
N LYS A 155 1.90 -2.00 -18.33
CA LYS A 155 2.64 -3.05 -17.62
C LYS A 155 1.98 -4.42 -17.69
N GLY A 156 0.97 -4.59 -18.56
CA GLY A 156 0.36 -5.89 -18.86
C GLY A 156 -0.70 -6.38 -17.88
N ILE A 157 -1.18 -5.52 -16.98
CA ILE A 157 -2.30 -5.89 -16.10
C ILE A 157 -3.61 -5.85 -16.91
N SER A 158 -4.41 -6.91 -16.81
CA SER A 158 -5.66 -7.02 -17.55
C SER A 158 -6.70 -5.97 -17.15
N LYS A 159 -7.53 -5.55 -18.12
CA LYS A 159 -8.58 -4.52 -17.90
C LYS A 159 -9.65 -4.97 -16.91
N GLU A 160 -9.96 -6.26 -16.91
CA GLU A 160 -10.98 -6.87 -16.05
C GLU A 160 -10.62 -6.73 -14.57
N LYS A 161 -9.32 -6.78 -14.27
CA LYS A 161 -8.77 -6.65 -12.93
C LYS A 161 -8.77 -5.20 -12.43
N LEU A 162 -8.73 -4.21 -13.33
CA LEU A 162 -8.64 -2.80 -12.99
C LEU A 162 -10.01 -2.17 -12.79
N LYS A 163 -10.17 -1.44 -11.68
CA LYS A 163 -11.39 -0.68 -11.37
C LYS A 163 -11.03 0.79 -11.15
N LEU A 164 -11.48 1.65 -12.05
CA LEU A 164 -11.28 3.09 -11.94
C LEU A 164 -12.28 3.66 -10.92
N ILE A 165 -11.79 4.11 -9.78
CA ILE A 165 -12.56 4.76 -8.71
C ILE A 165 -11.90 6.10 -8.43
N GLN A 166 -12.47 7.17 -8.96
CA GLN A 166 -11.94 8.51 -8.78
C GLN A 166 -12.10 8.97 -7.32
N TYR A 167 -11.09 9.64 -6.80
CA TYR A 167 -11.19 10.26 -5.49
C TYR A 167 -12.21 11.39 -5.53
N GLY A 168 -13.15 11.36 -4.58
CA GLY A 168 -14.09 12.45 -4.36
C GLY A 168 -13.47 13.61 -3.57
N ALA A 169 -14.01 14.81 -3.75
CA ALA A 169 -13.78 15.93 -2.86
C ALA A 169 -15.07 16.28 -2.13
N ARG A 170 -14.99 16.66 -0.85
CA ARG A 170 -16.10 17.35 -0.18
C ARG A 170 -16.11 18.78 -0.74
N ILE A 171 -17.21 19.16 -1.35
CA ILE A 171 -17.49 20.54 -1.77
C ILE A 171 -18.19 21.24 -0.61
#